data_00d74f5a2e94390d865d1cfa3371289f
#
_entry.id   00d74f5a2e94390d865d1cfa3371289f
#
_cell.length_a   1.000
_cell.length_b   1.000
_cell.length_c   1.000
_cell.angle_alpha   90.00
_cell.angle_beta   90.00
_cell.angle_gamma   90.00
#
_symmetry.space_group_name_H-M   'P 1'
#
loop_
_entity.id
_entity.type
_entity.pdbx_description
1 polymer ?
#
loop_
_entity_poly.entity_id
_entity_poly.type
_entity_poly.pdbx_seq_one_letter_code
_entity_poly.pdbx_strand_id
1 'polypeptide(L)'
;LRRAQLKQLSILEEIDRICRKHDIKYWLDGGTLLGAVRHGGFIPWDDDIDIAMTLDDSRRFAEIAPKELRSGLVLQTPETENTREPIMKVRDLNSFYVEGNEDFSLDYSKGLFVDIFPFIPYPNVSRSFCKRYGKAMSKCYSILHHSHQYSWRATFELFYFGAKYLFCKSVWAAAFALRKCDTYISNVLINNGYGIMHRRDCVFPLSTIEFEGKRFAAPADPDAYLSDLYRNYMQVPPKEKQKVHAVFILPDLIEEAEVKK
;
A
#
# COMPACT_ATOMS: atom_id res chain seq x y z
N LEU A 1 -3.65 20.19 3.01
CA LEU A 1 -3.96 18.89 2.45
C LEU A 1 -3.92 18.91 0.91
N ARG A 2 -4.69 19.80 0.22
CA ARG A 2 -4.78 19.77 -1.26
C ARG A 2 -3.43 19.88 -1.98
N ARG A 3 -2.49 20.73 -1.52
CA ARG A 3 -1.13 20.79 -2.09
C ARG A 3 -0.40 19.45 -1.96
N ALA A 4 -0.59 18.73 -0.85
CA ALA A 4 -0.02 17.41 -0.66
C ALA A 4 -0.61 16.39 -1.64
N GLN A 5 -1.93 16.36 -1.80
CA GLN A 5 -2.62 15.50 -2.77
C GLN A 5 -2.11 15.74 -4.20
N LEU A 6 -1.96 17.00 -4.63
CA LEU A 6 -1.42 17.32 -5.96
C LEU A 6 0.04 16.88 -6.13
N LYS A 7 0.83 16.94 -5.05
CA LYS A 7 2.20 16.45 -5.09
C LYS A 7 2.26 14.93 -5.17
N GLN A 8 1.42 14.23 -4.42
CA GLN A 8 1.26 12.77 -4.54
C GLN A 8 0.77 12.35 -5.92
N LEU A 9 -0.17 13.12 -6.52
CA LEU A 9 -0.57 12.91 -7.90
C LEU A 9 0.63 12.97 -8.84
N SER A 10 1.54 13.93 -8.66
CA SER A 10 2.76 14.02 -9.48
C SER A 10 3.73 12.86 -9.29
N ILE A 11 3.73 12.21 -8.12
CA ILE A 11 4.48 10.96 -7.89
C ILE A 11 3.81 9.80 -8.63
N LEU A 12 2.47 9.70 -8.56
CA LEU A 12 1.71 8.69 -9.29
C LEU A 12 1.91 8.79 -10.80
N GLU A 13 1.95 10.00 -11.36
CA GLU A 13 2.25 10.24 -12.78
C GLU A 13 3.64 9.73 -13.17
N GLU A 14 4.61 9.93 -12.32
CA GLU A 14 5.97 9.42 -12.57
C GLU A 14 6.02 7.89 -12.52
N ILE A 15 5.30 7.27 -11.57
CA ILE A 15 5.15 5.83 -11.52
C ILE A 15 4.45 5.31 -12.79
N ASP A 16 3.35 5.93 -13.20
CA ASP A 16 2.62 5.58 -14.43
C ASP A 16 3.50 5.67 -15.68
N ARG A 17 4.32 6.74 -15.78
CA ARG A 17 5.28 6.92 -16.86
C ARG A 17 6.26 5.74 -16.94
N ILE A 18 6.85 5.33 -15.81
CA ILE A 18 7.79 4.21 -15.74
C ILE A 18 7.07 2.90 -16.09
N CYS A 19 5.90 2.67 -15.52
CA CYS A 19 5.11 1.48 -15.73
C CYS A 19 4.73 1.30 -17.21
N ARG A 20 4.25 2.36 -17.86
CA ARG A 20 3.93 2.32 -19.31
C ARG A 20 5.15 2.08 -20.18
N LYS A 21 6.29 2.72 -19.86
CA LYS A 21 7.54 2.57 -20.62
C LYS A 21 8.07 1.13 -20.60
N HIS A 22 7.87 0.42 -19.48
CA HIS A 22 8.44 -0.91 -19.26
C HIS A 22 7.41 -2.05 -19.27
N ASP A 23 6.16 -1.77 -19.66
CA ASP A 23 5.04 -2.73 -19.61
C ASP A 23 4.91 -3.42 -18.24
N ILE A 24 5.00 -2.61 -17.18
CA ILE A 24 4.74 -3.01 -15.78
C ILE A 24 3.27 -2.73 -15.49
N LYS A 25 2.55 -3.73 -14.99
CA LYS A 25 1.12 -3.61 -14.70
C LYS A 25 0.91 -3.18 -13.26
N TYR A 26 0.10 -2.15 -13.10
CA TYR A 26 -0.37 -1.67 -11.80
C TYR A 26 -1.84 -1.27 -11.91
N TRP A 27 -2.52 -1.06 -10.80
CA TRP A 27 -3.87 -0.50 -10.75
C TRP A 27 -4.03 0.34 -9.48
N LEU A 28 -4.95 1.32 -9.52
CA LEU A 28 -5.35 2.07 -8.33
C LEU A 28 -6.01 1.13 -7.34
N ASP A 29 -5.65 1.25 -6.06
CA ASP A 29 -6.15 0.41 -4.98
C ASP A 29 -6.80 1.26 -3.86
N GLY A 30 -7.39 0.61 -2.89
CA GLY A 30 -7.81 1.21 -1.64
C GLY A 30 -8.66 2.47 -1.75
N GLY A 31 -8.27 3.47 -0.97
CA GLY A 31 -8.88 4.81 -0.93
C GLY A 31 -8.76 5.54 -2.26
N THR A 32 -7.67 5.35 -2.98
CA THR A 32 -7.44 5.99 -4.29
C THR A 32 -8.42 5.52 -5.35
N LEU A 33 -8.66 4.21 -5.46
CA LEU A 33 -9.69 3.69 -6.37
C LEU A 33 -11.08 4.14 -5.96
N LEU A 34 -11.39 4.13 -4.66
CA LEU A 34 -12.65 4.63 -4.13
C LEU A 34 -12.85 6.12 -4.46
N GLY A 35 -11.79 6.91 -4.33
CA GLY A 35 -11.79 8.32 -4.70
C GLY A 35 -12.06 8.53 -6.19
N ALA A 36 -11.40 7.76 -7.05
CA ALA A 36 -11.61 7.79 -8.49
C ALA A 36 -13.09 7.52 -8.85
N VAL A 37 -13.68 6.46 -8.30
CA VAL A 37 -15.07 6.06 -8.60
C VAL A 37 -16.09 7.05 -8.02
N ARG A 38 -15.91 7.50 -6.78
CA ARG A 38 -16.93 8.27 -6.05
C ARG A 38 -16.79 9.78 -6.22
N HIS A 39 -15.57 10.29 -6.42
CA HIS A 39 -15.26 11.72 -6.43
C HIS A 39 -14.61 12.19 -7.74
N GLY A 40 -14.19 11.27 -8.62
CA GLY A 40 -13.39 11.60 -9.81
C GLY A 40 -11.97 12.04 -9.50
N GLY A 41 -11.52 11.83 -8.26
CA GLY A 41 -10.21 12.25 -7.74
C GLY A 41 -10.05 11.84 -6.29
N PHE A 42 -9.23 12.56 -5.54
CA PHE A 42 -9.05 12.27 -4.11
C PHE A 42 -10.36 12.33 -3.32
N ILE A 43 -10.50 11.45 -2.37
CA ILE A 43 -11.45 11.66 -1.28
C ILE A 43 -11.02 12.94 -0.54
N PRO A 44 -11.93 13.90 -0.25
CA PRO A 44 -11.52 15.25 0.22
C PRO A 44 -10.68 15.28 1.50
N TRP A 45 -10.74 14.25 2.34
CA TRP A 45 -9.98 14.13 3.59
C TRP A 45 -8.88 13.08 3.53
N ASP A 46 -8.65 12.44 2.37
CA ASP A 46 -7.61 11.44 2.17
C ASP A 46 -6.24 12.09 1.96
N ASP A 47 -5.20 11.50 2.47
CA ASP A 47 -3.86 12.05 2.49
C ASP A 47 -2.78 11.09 1.96
N ASP A 48 -3.21 10.01 1.29
CA ASP A 48 -2.35 9.01 0.66
C ASP A 48 -2.82 8.61 -0.74
N ILE A 49 -1.97 7.93 -1.48
CA ILE A 49 -2.28 7.24 -2.73
C ILE A 49 -1.81 5.81 -2.62
N ASP A 50 -2.73 4.90 -2.89
CA ASP A 50 -2.52 3.46 -2.91
C ASP A 50 -2.57 2.93 -4.34
N ILE A 51 -1.58 2.14 -4.72
CA ILE A 51 -1.61 1.33 -5.94
C ILE A 51 -1.23 -0.11 -5.63
N ALA A 52 -1.69 -1.02 -6.46
CA ALA A 52 -1.31 -2.42 -6.37
C ALA A 52 -0.59 -2.87 -7.65
N MET A 53 0.33 -3.80 -7.51
CA MET A 53 1.04 -4.50 -8.58
C MET A 53 1.04 -6.00 -8.30
N THR A 54 1.14 -6.84 -9.33
CA THR A 54 1.49 -8.24 -9.07
C THR A 54 2.89 -8.31 -8.43
N LEU A 55 3.16 -9.37 -7.66
CA LEU A 55 4.49 -9.52 -7.04
C LEU A 55 5.62 -9.50 -8.08
N ASP A 56 5.39 -10.05 -9.28
CA ASP A 56 6.39 -10.05 -10.34
C ASP A 56 6.57 -8.65 -10.93
N ASP A 57 5.48 -7.92 -11.17
CA ASP A 57 5.56 -6.53 -11.63
C ASP A 57 6.18 -5.61 -10.57
N SER A 58 5.88 -5.84 -9.28
CA SER A 58 6.49 -5.05 -8.20
C SER A 58 8.00 -5.26 -8.09
N ARG A 59 8.48 -6.49 -8.31
CA ARG A 59 9.92 -6.78 -8.37
C ARG A 59 10.59 -6.11 -9.58
N ARG A 60 9.98 -6.20 -10.76
CA ARG A 60 10.46 -5.51 -11.97
C ARG A 60 10.50 -3.99 -11.74
N PHE A 61 9.47 -3.43 -11.11
CA PHE A 61 9.45 -2.01 -10.77
C PHE A 61 10.58 -1.64 -9.81
N ALA A 62 10.83 -2.46 -8.77
CA ALA A 62 11.92 -2.23 -7.82
C ALA A 62 13.32 -2.25 -8.44
N GLU A 63 13.54 -3.02 -9.50
CA GLU A 63 14.82 -3.05 -10.22
C GLU A 63 15.02 -1.85 -11.15
N ILE A 64 13.92 -1.30 -11.69
CA ILE A 64 13.93 -0.26 -12.72
C ILE A 64 13.81 1.14 -12.10
N ALA A 65 12.89 1.33 -11.17
CA ALA A 65 12.51 2.64 -10.65
C ALA A 65 13.69 3.45 -10.07
N PRO A 66 14.66 2.87 -9.33
CA PRO A 66 15.78 3.63 -8.80
C PRO A 66 16.64 4.33 -9.86
N LYS A 67 16.60 3.85 -11.11
CA LYS A 67 17.37 4.40 -12.23
C LYS A 67 16.58 5.38 -13.10
N GLU A 68 15.25 5.36 -12.97
CA GLU A 68 14.35 6.09 -13.85
C GLU A 68 13.54 7.18 -13.14
N LEU A 69 13.41 7.12 -11.82
CA LEU A 69 12.73 8.14 -11.05
C LEU A 69 13.42 9.50 -11.23
N ARG A 70 12.62 10.55 -11.42
CA ARG A 70 13.12 11.91 -11.48
C ARG A 70 13.82 12.30 -10.17
N SER A 71 14.74 13.28 -10.26
CA SER A 71 15.44 13.82 -9.10
C SER A 71 14.46 14.25 -7.99
N GLY A 72 14.80 13.96 -6.76
CA GLY A 72 13.99 14.24 -5.57
C GLY A 72 12.98 13.14 -5.23
N LEU A 73 12.78 12.12 -6.09
CA LEU A 73 12.01 10.92 -5.76
C LEU A 73 12.92 9.74 -5.46
N VAL A 74 12.56 8.94 -4.48
CA VAL A 74 13.26 7.70 -4.13
C VAL A 74 12.28 6.54 -3.99
N LEU A 75 12.73 5.36 -4.33
CA LEU A 75 12.02 4.13 -4.03
C LEU A 75 12.48 3.60 -2.67
N GLN A 76 11.59 3.56 -1.71
CA GLN A 76 11.76 2.94 -0.41
C GLN A 76 11.22 1.51 -0.46
N THR A 77 12.02 0.54 -0.04
CA THR A 77 11.62 -0.85 0.09
C THR A 77 12.01 -1.38 1.47
N PRO A 78 11.39 -2.47 1.96
CA PRO A 78 11.77 -3.09 3.23
C PRO A 78 13.24 -3.55 3.26
N GLU A 79 13.87 -3.76 2.09
CA GLU A 79 15.26 -4.19 1.95
C GLU A 79 16.23 -3.01 1.95
N THR A 80 15.80 -1.83 1.50
CA THR A 80 16.68 -0.64 1.37
C THR A 80 16.66 0.25 2.60
N GLU A 81 15.54 0.27 3.32
CA GLU A 81 15.36 1.10 4.51
C GLU A 81 14.68 0.32 5.63
N ASN A 82 14.98 0.67 6.88
CA ASN A 82 14.39 0.02 8.05
C ASN A 82 12.94 0.52 8.26
N THR A 83 12.02 0.09 7.41
CA THR A 83 10.61 0.42 7.52
C THR A 83 9.85 -0.65 8.31
N ARG A 84 8.77 -0.26 8.99
CA ARG A 84 7.90 -1.21 9.69
C ARG A 84 6.94 -1.94 8.77
N GLU A 85 6.67 -1.38 7.61
CA GLU A 85 5.67 -1.87 6.68
C GLU A 85 6.33 -2.66 5.56
N PRO A 86 5.88 -3.89 5.28
CA PRO A 86 6.43 -4.73 4.23
C PRO A 86 5.86 -4.38 2.84
N ILE A 87 5.83 -3.09 2.52
CA ILE A 87 5.38 -2.54 1.24
C ILE A 87 6.44 -1.59 0.68
N MET A 88 6.35 -1.32 -0.59
CA MET A 88 7.20 -0.31 -1.23
C MET A 88 6.48 1.04 -1.24
N LYS A 89 7.27 2.11 -1.17
CA LYS A 89 6.78 3.50 -1.30
C LYS A 89 7.68 4.26 -2.27
N VAL A 90 7.09 5.04 -3.16
CA VAL A 90 7.85 6.09 -3.86
C VAL A 90 7.65 7.38 -3.10
N ARG A 91 8.75 7.94 -2.57
CA ARG A 91 8.73 9.13 -1.71
C ARG A 91 9.34 10.35 -2.37
N ASP A 92 8.76 11.51 -2.07
CA ASP A 92 9.32 12.81 -2.43
C ASP A 92 10.16 13.37 -1.28
N LEU A 93 11.48 13.49 -1.50
CA LEU A 93 12.43 13.98 -0.49
C LEU A 93 12.34 15.51 -0.26
N ASN A 94 11.61 16.24 -1.13
CA ASN A 94 11.38 17.67 -0.97
C ASN A 94 10.09 17.97 -0.21
N SER A 95 9.58 17.02 0.54
CA SER A 95 8.39 17.14 1.38
C SER A 95 8.60 16.43 2.72
N PHE A 96 7.70 16.68 3.65
CA PHE A 96 7.72 15.99 4.94
C PHE A 96 6.31 15.55 5.32
N TYR A 97 6.18 14.32 5.77
CA TYR A 97 4.91 13.68 6.13
C TYR A 97 5.11 12.85 7.40
N VAL A 98 4.24 13.06 8.40
CA VAL A 98 4.32 12.38 9.71
C VAL A 98 2.96 11.82 10.06
N GLU A 99 2.91 10.53 10.33
CA GLU A 99 1.74 9.84 10.86
C GLU A 99 1.67 9.92 12.40
N GLY A 100 0.47 9.68 12.96
CA GLY A 100 0.26 9.79 14.41
C GLY A 100 1.02 8.76 15.25
N ASN A 101 1.48 7.67 14.63
CA ASN A 101 2.27 6.59 15.24
C ASN A 101 3.70 6.54 14.73
N GLU A 102 4.21 7.65 14.19
CA GLU A 102 5.56 7.76 13.63
C GLU A 102 6.63 7.40 14.65
N ASP A 103 7.58 6.58 14.25
CA ASP A 103 8.75 6.25 15.05
C ASP A 103 10.00 6.96 14.53
N PHE A 104 10.34 8.05 15.19
CA PHE A 104 11.53 8.84 14.85
C PHE A 104 12.85 8.16 15.23
N SER A 105 12.82 7.01 15.91
CA SER A 105 14.02 6.19 16.13
C SER A 105 14.44 5.39 14.90
N LEU A 106 13.56 5.25 13.92
CA LEU A 106 13.84 4.57 12.66
C LEU A 106 14.37 5.56 11.64
N ASP A 107 15.53 5.23 11.09
CA ASP A 107 16.17 6.01 10.04
C ASP A 107 15.68 5.56 8.67
N TYR A 108 14.67 6.26 8.16
CA TYR A 108 14.15 6.10 6.81
C TYR A 108 13.64 7.43 6.24
N SER A 109 13.58 7.50 4.92
CA SER A 109 13.09 8.68 4.21
C SER A 109 11.65 9.02 4.61
N LYS A 110 11.40 10.27 4.98
CA LYS A 110 10.09 10.78 5.40
C LYS A 110 9.66 11.89 4.44
N GLY A 111 8.69 11.61 3.61
CA GLY A 111 8.14 12.56 2.65
C GLY A 111 6.80 12.07 2.15
N LEU A 112 6.08 12.88 1.41
CA LEU A 112 4.85 12.46 0.73
C LEU A 112 5.14 11.26 -0.16
N PHE A 113 4.21 10.35 -0.27
CA PHE A 113 4.45 9.05 -0.89
C PHE A 113 3.26 8.54 -1.70
N VAL A 114 3.53 7.52 -2.50
CA VAL A 114 2.57 6.60 -3.09
C VAL A 114 2.93 5.20 -2.60
N ASP A 115 1.97 4.52 -2.00
CA ASP A 115 2.09 3.14 -1.52
C ASP A 115 1.92 2.14 -2.66
N ILE A 116 2.78 1.12 -2.68
CA ILE A 116 2.77 0.06 -3.69
C ILE A 116 2.59 -1.27 -2.99
N PHE A 117 1.40 -1.86 -3.14
CA PHE A 117 1.04 -3.12 -2.52
C PHE A 117 1.32 -4.30 -3.46
N PRO A 118 2.20 -5.25 -3.08
CA PRO A 118 2.43 -6.45 -3.88
C PRO A 118 1.27 -7.45 -3.72
N PHE A 119 0.62 -7.79 -4.82
CA PHE A 119 -0.46 -8.77 -4.87
C PHE A 119 0.04 -10.13 -5.34
N ILE A 120 -0.45 -11.18 -4.71
CA ILE A 120 -0.14 -12.57 -5.04
C ILE A 120 -1.43 -13.35 -5.34
N PRO A 121 -1.36 -14.39 -6.19
CA PRO A 121 -2.45 -15.35 -6.27
C PRO A 121 -2.73 -15.95 -4.89
N TYR A 122 -4.00 -16.14 -4.55
CA TYR A 122 -4.38 -16.78 -3.29
C TYR A 122 -4.87 -18.21 -3.53
N PRO A 123 -4.57 -19.13 -2.61
CA PRO A 123 -5.15 -20.46 -2.64
C PRO A 123 -6.69 -20.36 -2.49
N ASN A 124 -7.42 -21.27 -3.14
CA ASN A 124 -8.87 -21.32 -3.05
C ASN A 124 -9.31 -21.79 -1.66
N VAL A 125 -9.31 -20.87 -0.72
CA VAL A 125 -9.71 -21.03 0.69
C VAL A 125 -10.81 -20.05 1.04
N SER A 126 -11.44 -20.21 2.20
CA SER A 126 -12.49 -19.30 2.63
C SER A 126 -11.93 -17.94 3.07
N ARG A 127 -12.74 -16.89 2.94
CA ARG A 127 -12.42 -15.53 3.45
C ARG A 127 -12.13 -15.55 4.97
N SER A 128 -12.84 -16.40 5.72
CA SER A 128 -12.61 -16.57 7.17
C SER A 128 -11.22 -17.15 7.47
N PHE A 129 -10.74 -18.08 6.65
CA PHE A 129 -9.38 -18.61 6.75
C PHE A 129 -8.36 -17.50 6.51
N CYS A 130 -8.47 -16.75 5.41
CA CYS A 130 -7.58 -15.63 5.11
C CYS A 130 -7.58 -14.59 6.23
N LYS A 131 -8.76 -14.17 6.72
CA LYS A 131 -8.89 -13.22 7.81
C LYS A 131 -8.19 -13.68 9.08
N ARG A 132 -8.38 -14.95 9.45
CA ARG A 132 -7.76 -15.54 10.66
C ARG A 132 -6.24 -15.52 10.59
N TYR A 133 -5.67 -16.03 9.49
CA TYR A 133 -4.23 -16.15 9.34
C TYR A 133 -3.58 -14.81 8.98
N GLY A 134 -4.21 -13.98 8.15
CA GLY A 134 -3.76 -12.63 7.83
C GLY A 134 -3.66 -11.76 9.07
N LYS A 135 -4.72 -11.70 9.89
CA LYS A 135 -4.71 -10.95 11.16
C LYS A 135 -3.64 -11.47 12.13
N ALA A 136 -3.46 -12.80 12.20
CA ALA A 136 -2.44 -13.40 13.05
C ALA A 136 -1.03 -13.06 12.57
N MET A 137 -0.77 -13.14 11.27
CA MET A 137 0.53 -12.82 10.69
C MET A 137 0.86 -11.33 10.79
N SER A 138 -0.07 -10.42 10.46
CA SER A 138 0.10 -8.97 10.62
C SER A 138 0.46 -8.61 12.06
N LYS A 139 -0.28 -9.16 13.04
CA LYS A 139 0.03 -8.92 14.45
C LYS A 139 1.40 -9.45 14.86
N CYS A 140 1.75 -10.67 14.45
CA CYS A 140 3.06 -11.24 14.77
C CYS A 140 4.17 -10.42 14.13
N TYR A 141 4.02 -10.03 12.87
CA TYR A 141 5.00 -9.21 12.16
C TYR A 141 5.22 -7.87 12.86
N SER A 142 4.14 -7.15 13.17
CA SER A 142 4.21 -5.86 13.88
C SER A 142 4.95 -5.98 15.21
N ILE A 143 4.69 -7.04 16.01
CA ILE A 143 5.38 -7.25 17.29
C ILE A 143 6.86 -7.59 17.07
N LEU A 144 7.18 -8.46 16.11
CA LEU A 144 8.56 -8.90 15.86
C LEU A 144 9.46 -7.77 15.32
N HIS A 145 8.88 -6.77 14.63
CA HIS A 145 9.60 -5.65 14.03
C HIS A 145 9.47 -4.34 14.83
N HIS A 146 8.80 -4.38 15.99
CA HIS A 146 8.76 -3.25 16.90
C HIS A 146 10.02 -3.19 17.76
N SER A 147 10.42 -1.98 18.19
CA SER A 147 11.51 -1.83 19.14
C SER A 147 11.15 -2.45 20.51
N HIS A 148 11.97 -3.35 21.00
CA HIS A 148 11.77 -4.01 22.29
C HIS A 148 12.79 -3.50 23.32
N GLN A 149 12.32 -3.24 24.55
CA GLN A 149 13.21 -3.07 25.69
C GLN A 149 13.67 -4.44 26.18
N TYR A 150 14.97 -4.57 26.51
CA TYR A 150 15.54 -5.81 27.03
C TYR A 150 14.88 -6.20 28.34
N SER A 151 14.03 -7.23 28.33
CA SER A 151 13.39 -7.83 29.49
C SER A 151 13.05 -9.28 29.23
N TRP A 152 12.93 -10.08 30.29
CA TRP A 152 12.48 -11.47 30.18
C TRP A 152 11.11 -11.58 29.49
N ARG A 153 10.23 -10.64 29.76
CA ARG A 153 8.92 -10.56 29.10
C ARG A 153 9.05 -10.36 27.59
N ALA A 154 9.90 -9.44 27.14
CA ALA A 154 10.13 -9.20 25.72
C ALA A 154 10.73 -10.45 25.05
N THR A 155 11.63 -11.16 25.72
CA THR A 155 12.20 -12.42 25.20
C THR A 155 11.11 -13.49 25.01
N PHE A 156 10.21 -13.67 25.98
CA PHE A 156 9.08 -14.59 25.85
C PHE A 156 8.10 -14.17 24.75
N GLU A 157 7.81 -12.87 24.62
CA GLU A 157 6.95 -12.35 23.57
C GLU A 157 7.56 -12.61 22.19
N LEU A 158 8.83 -12.33 21.98
CA LEU A 158 9.53 -12.60 20.73
C LEU A 158 9.51 -14.09 20.37
N PHE A 159 9.79 -14.96 21.33
CA PHE A 159 9.72 -16.42 21.10
C PHE A 159 8.31 -16.88 20.74
N TYR A 160 7.29 -16.46 21.52
CA TYR A 160 5.90 -16.84 21.27
C TYR A 160 5.40 -16.34 19.90
N PHE A 161 5.62 -15.06 19.60
CA PHE A 161 5.15 -14.49 18.34
C PHE A 161 5.97 -14.98 17.14
N GLY A 162 7.25 -15.28 17.33
CA GLY A 162 8.09 -15.93 16.34
C GLY A 162 7.60 -17.32 15.98
N ALA A 163 7.36 -18.18 16.98
CA ALA A 163 6.81 -19.51 16.77
C ALA A 163 5.41 -19.46 16.12
N LYS A 164 4.56 -18.56 16.58
CA LYS A 164 3.22 -18.35 16.01
C LYS A 164 3.28 -17.85 14.56
N TYR A 165 4.20 -16.94 14.24
CA TYR A 165 4.42 -16.46 12.88
C TYR A 165 4.82 -17.60 11.95
N LEU A 166 5.80 -18.41 12.36
CA LEU A 166 6.27 -19.58 11.61
C LEU A 166 5.14 -20.61 11.41
N PHE A 167 4.35 -20.89 12.45
CA PHE A 167 3.18 -21.76 12.32
C PHE A 167 2.18 -21.23 11.29
N CYS A 168 1.78 -19.97 11.38
CA CYS A 168 0.86 -19.36 10.42
C CYS A 168 1.43 -19.39 8.99
N LYS A 169 2.72 -19.11 8.83
CA LYS A 169 3.43 -19.19 7.54
C LYS A 169 3.42 -20.61 6.99
N SER A 170 3.64 -21.64 7.83
CA SER A 170 3.60 -23.05 7.42
C SER A 170 2.20 -23.49 6.99
N VAL A 171 1.16 -23.07 7.71
CA VAL A 171 -0.24 -23.36 7.33
C VAL A 171 -0.59 -22.68 6.01
N TRP A 172 -0.14 -21.45 5.80
CA TRP A 172 -0.34 -20.74 4.53
C TRP A 172 0.40 -21.41 3.37
N ALA A 173 1.65 -21.83 3.58
CA ALA A 173 2.42 -22.59 2.60
C ALA A 173 1.75 -23.92 2.24
N ALA A 174 1.20 -24.63 3.24
CA ALA A 174 0.43 -25.83 3.00
C ALA A 174 -0.85 -25.56 2.19
N ALA A 175 -1.55 -24.44 2.45
CA ALA A 175 -2.70 -24.04 1.65
C ALA A 175 -2.31 -23.81 0.19
N PHE A 176 -1.18 -23.14 -0.06
CA PHE A 176 -0.64 -22.95 -1.42
C PHE A 176 -0.30 -24.29 -2.10
N ALA A 177 0.31 -25.22 -1.39
CA ALA A 177 0.71 -26.51 -1.94
C ALA A 177 -0.48 -27.44 -2.27
N LEU A 178 -1.57 -27.31 -1.48
CA LEU A 178 -2.69 -28.26 -1.55
C LEU A 178 -3.92 -27.72 -2.29
N ARG A 179 -3.98 -26.43 -2.57
CA ARG A 179 -5.14 -25.78 -3.21
C ARG A 179 -4.73 -25.11 -4.52
N LYS A 180 -5.67 -25.00 -5.46
CA LYS A 180 -5.47 -24.19 -6.66
C LYS A 180 -5.39 -22.71 -6.28
N CYS A 181 -4.60 -21.95 -7.04
CA CYS A 181 -4.38 -20.49 -6.83
C CYS A 181 -4.76 -19.72 -8.10
N ASP A 182 -5.88 -20.04 -8.71
CA ASP A 182 -6.33 -19.53 -9.99
C ASP A 182 -7.51 -18.54 -9.89
N THR A 183 -8.24 -18.56 -8.76
CA THR A 183 -9.49 -17.82 -8.61
C THR A 183 -9.31 -16.47 -7.93
N TYR A 184 -8.42 -16.39 -6.94
CA TYR A 184 -8.28 -15.21 -6.09
C TYR A 184 -6.90 -14.56 -6.19
N ILE A 185 -6.87 -13.24 -5.97
CA ILE A 185 -5.66 -12.43 -5.83
C ILE A 185 -5.85 -11.43 -4.69
N SER A 186 -4.82 -11.13 -3.93
CA SER A 186 -4.85 -10.13 -2.89
C SER A 186 -3.43 -9.72 -2.47
N ASN A 187 -3.32 -8.74 -1.58
CA ASN A 187 -2.08 -8.39 -0.90
C ASN A 187 -1.40 -9.62 -0.31
N VAL A 188 -0.07 -9.60 -0.17
CA VAL A 188 0.63 -10.62 0.61
C VAL A 188 -0.02 -10.77 1.98
N LEU A 189 -0.13 -12.01 2.48
CA LEU A 189 -0.97 -12.31 3.65
C LEU A 189 -0.64 -11.48 4.89
N ILE A 190 0.62 -11.09 5.04
CA ILE A 190 1.09 -10.25 6.15
C ILE A 190 0.45 -8.85 6.15
N ASN A 191 0.11 -8.31 4.98
CA ASN A 191 -0.56 -7.02 4.82
C ASN A 191 -2.09 -7.16 4.83
N ASN A 192 -2.61 -8.39 4.86
CA ASN A 192 -4.04 -8.67 4.74
C ASN A 192 -4.67 -9.08 6.09
N GLY A 193 -4.63 -8.18 7.07
CA GLY A 193 -5.28 -8.41 8.37
C GLY A 193 -6.81 -8.50 8.32
N TYR A 194 -7.42 -8.00 7.25
CA TYR A 194 -8.87 -8.02 7.04
C TYR A 194 -9.35 -9.28 6.32
N GLY A 195 -8.46 -10.05 5.69
CA GLY A 195 -8.78 -11.26 4.93
C GLY A 195 -9.54 -10.97 3.64
N ILE A 196 -9.18 -9.88 2.97
CA ILE A 196 -9.78 -9.47 1.70
C ILE A 196 -9.18 -10.32 0.58
N MET A 197 -10.03 -10.78 -0.31
CA MET A 197 -9.67 -11.57 -1.48
C MET A 197 -10.51 -11.09 -2.65
N HIS A 198 -9.84 -10.68 -3.73
CA HIS A 198 -10.52 -10.30 -4.96
C HIS A 198 -10.54 -11.46 -5.93
N ARG A 199 -11.62 -11.61 -6.66
CA ARG A 199 -11.63 -12.54 -7.78
C ARG A 199 -10.66 -12.02 -8.85
N ARG A 200 -9.88 -12.92 -9.42
CA ARG A 200 -8.90 -12.56 -10.44
C ARG A 200 -9.55 -11.94 -11.69
N ASP A 201 -10.76 -12.35 -12.04
CA ASP A 201 -11.52 -11.82 -13.18
C ASP A 201 -12.08 -10.42 -12.95
N CYS A 202 -12.25 -9.96 -11.69
CA CYS A 202 -12.59 -8.57 -11.42
C CYS A 202 -11.36 -7.64 -11.45
N VAL A 203 -10.14 -8.19 -11.39
CA VAL A 203 -8.91 -7.40 -11.50
C VAL A 203 -8.39 -7.37 -12.93
N PHE A 204 -8.39 -8.50 -13.64
CA PHE A 204 -7.81 -8.64 -14.96
C PHE A 204 -8.82 -9.07 -16.04
N PRO A 205 -8.64 -8.59 -17.29
CA PRO A 205 -7.61 -7.66 -17.76
C PRO A 205 -7.83 -6.25 -17.17
N LEU A 206 -6.76 -5.52 -16.88
CA LEU A 206 -6.86 -4.17 -16.33
C LEU A 206 -7.67 -3.25 -17.26
N SER A 207 -8.45 -2.37 -16.65
CA SER A 207 -9.16 -1.27 -17.28
C SER A 207 -8.43 0.07 -17.05
N THR A 208 -9.09 1.17 -17.36
CA THR A 208 -8.61 2.52 -17.01
C THR A 208 -9.72 3.33 -16.40
N ILE A 209 -9.38 4.19 -15.43
CA ILE A 209 -10.32 5.09 -14.77
C ILE A 209 -9.75 6.51 -14.75
N GLU A 210 -10.63 7.49 -14.70
CA GLU A 210 -10.23 8.88 -14.49
C GLU A 210 -9.99 9.16 -13.00
N PHE A 211 -8.87 9.81 -12.70
CA PHE A 211 -8.52 10.31 -11.37
C PHE A 211 -7.83 11.66 -11.51
N GLU A 212 -8.40 12.70 -10.89
CA GLU A 212 -7.89 14.09 -11.00
C GLU A 212 -7.73 14.59 -12.45
N GLY A 213 -8.69 14.24 -13.33
CA GLY A 213 -8.68 14.64 -14.74
C GLY A 213 -7.67 13.89 -15.62
N LYS A 214 -7.02 12.83 -15.09
CA LYS A 214 -6.05 12.00 -15.80
C LYS A 214 -6.46 10.54 -15.78
N ARG A 215 -5.97 9.75 -16.74
CA ARG A 215 -6.32 8.32 -16.85
C ARG A 215 -5.21 7.44 -16.30
N PHE A 216 -5.58 6.61 -15.33
CA PHE A 216 -4.72 5.60 -14.71
C PHE A 216 -5.29 4.20 -14.86
N ALA A 217 -4.45 3.19 -14.65
CA ALA A 217 -4.86 1.80 -14.68
C ALA A 217 -5.77 1.47 -13.48
N ALA A 218 -6.78 0.65 -13.72
CA ALA A 218 -7.77 0.24 -12.74
C ALA A 218 -8.09 -1.26 -12.87
N PRO A 219 -8.69 -1.90 -11.85
CA PRO A 219 -9.24 -3.24 -12.00
C PRO A 219 -10.26 -3.33 -13.14
N ALA A 220 -10.46 -4.52 -13.69
CA ALA A 220 -11.44 -4.78 -14.74
C ALA A 220 -12.86 -4.36 -14.30
N ASP A 221 -13.22 -4.65 -13.06
CA ASP A 221 -14.49 -4.31 -12.43
C ASP A 221 -14.23 -3.58 -11.09
N PRO A 222 -14.12 -2.23 -11.11
CA PRO A 222 -13.91 -1.45 -9.91
C PRO A 222 -15.03 -1.58 -8.87
N ASP A 223 -16.28 -1.82 -9.30
CA ASP A 223 -17.43 -1.97 -8.41
C ASP A 223 -17.33 -3.26 -7.58
N ALA A 224 -17.08 -4.39 -8.24
CA ALA A 224 -16.85 -5.66 -7.55
C ALA A 224 -15.63 -5.58 -6.62
N TYR A 225 -14.53 -4.96 -7.07
CA TYR A 225 -13.32 -4.77 -6.28
C TYR A 225 -13.56 -3.95 -5.01
N LEU A 226 -14.21 -2.79 -5.12
CA LEU A 226 -14.52 -1.92 -3.98
C LEU A 226 -15.56 -2.53 -3.04
N SER A 227 -16.49 -3.33 -3.57
CA SER A 227 -17.46 -4.07 -2.75
C SER A 227 -16.79 -5.11 -1.86
N ASP A 228 -15.71 -5.75 -2.32
CA ASP A 228 -14.89 -6.65 -1.50
C ASP A 228 -14.18 -5.90 -0.36
N LEU A 229 -13.67 -4.69 -0.62
CA LEU A 229 -12.96 -3.86 0.36
C LEU A 229 -13.90 -3.24 1.39
N TYR A 230 -14.92 -2.52 0.93
CA TYR A 230 -15.70 -1.59 1.76
C TYR A 230 -17.19 -1.90 1.81
N ARG A 231 -17.67 -2.97 1.16
CA ARG A 231 -19.08 -3.35 1.05
C ARG A 231 -19.94 -2.23 0.42
N ASN A 232 -20.60 -1.42 1.22
CA ASN A 232 -21.39 -0.27 0.75
C ASN A 232 -20.51 0.98 0.58
N TYR A 233 -19.57 0.91 -0.37
CA TYR A 233 -18.51 1.91 -0.54
C TYR A 233 -19.03 3.28 -1.06
N MET A 234 -20.19 3.32 -1.70
CA MET A 234 -20.78 4.58 -2.17
C MET A 234 -21.32 5.46 -1.03
N GLN A 235 -21.54 4.87 0.16
CA GLN A 235 -21.98 5.63 1.32
C GLN A 235 -20.82 6.44 1.90
N VAL A 236 -20.95 7.78 1.85
CA VAL A 236 -19.97 8.68 2.48
C VAL A 236 -20.06 8.54 4.00
N PRO A 237 -18.95 8.29 4.70
CA PRO A 237 -18.98 8.20 6.16
C PRO A 237 -19.29 9.55 6.79
N PRO A 238 -19.92 9.58 7.99
CA PRO A 238 -20.17 10.82 8.71
C PRO A 238 -18.85 11.53 9.05
N LYS A 239 -18.90 12.85 9.25
CA LYS A 239 -17.71 13.70 9.40
C LYS A 239 -16.76 13.24 10.52
N GLU A 240 -17.29 12.70 11.59
CA GLU A 240 -16.53 12.20 12.76
C GLU A 240 -15.67 10.97 12.42
N LYS A 241 -15.98 10.29 11.30
CA LYS A 241 -15.24 9.13 10.79
C LYS A 241 -14.31 9.47 9.62
N GLN A 242 -14.36 10.72 9.15
CA GLN A 242 -13.47 11.22 8.11
C GLN A 242 -12.16 11.62 8.78
N LYS A 243 -11.13 10.78 8.62
CA LYS A 243 -9.84 10.97 9.26
C LYS A 243 -8.77 11.22 8.23
N VAL A 244 -7.90 12.15 8.53
CA VAL A 244 -6.58 12.33 7.94
C VAL A 244 -5.61 11.49 8.76
N HIS A 245 -4.73 10.74 8.15
CA HIS A 245 -3.76 9.88 8.84
C HIS A 245 -2.57 10.69 9.35
N ALA A 246 -2.17 11.71 8.58
CA ALA A 246 -1.09 12.59 8.95
C ALA A 246 -1.44 13.50 10.13
N VAL A 247 -0.51 13.63 11.06
CA VAL A 247 -0.53 14.68 12.09
C VAL A 247 0.22 15.92 11.65
N PHE A 248 1.11 15.77 10.68
CA PHE A 248 1.86 16.89 10.11
C PHE A 248 2.19 16.63 8.64
N ILE A 249 1.95 17.62 7.79
CA ILE A 249 2.29 17.60 6.36
C ILE A 249 2.96 18.91 5.99
N LEU A 250 4.14 18.82 5.42
CA LEU A 250 4.82 19.93 4.75
C LEU A 250 5.05 19.54 3.29
N PRO A 251 4.23 20.02 2.36
CA PRO A 251 4.31 19.62 0.95
C PRO A 251 5.62 19.98 0.28
N ASP A 252 6.24 21.11 0.66
CA ASP A 252 7.47 21.60 0.07
C ASP A 252 8.42 22.05 1.18
N LEU A 253 9.61 21.40 1.27
CA LEU A 253 10.67 21.76 2.23
C LEU A 253 11.39 23.05 1.83
N ILE A 254 11.48 23.29 0.52
CA ILE A 254 12.05 24.52 -0.06
C ILE A 254 10.87 25.27 -0.66
N GLU A 255 10.40 26.32 0.00
CA GLU A 255 9.60 27.31 -0.70
C GLU A 255 10.49 27.86 -1.81
N GLU A 256 10.05 27.74 -3.07
CA GLU A 256 10.67 28.51 -4.14
C GLU A 256 10.62 29.96 -3.70
N ALA A 257 11.76 30.48 -3.27
CA ALA A 257 11.89 31.91 -3.03
C ALA A 257 11.43 32.57 -4.33
N GLU A 258 10.30 33.29 -4.28
CA GLU A 258 9.87 34.14 -5.39
C GLU A 258 11.05 35.03 -5.76
N VAL A 259 11.75 34.66 -6.79
CA VAL A 259 12.72 35.53 -7.42
C VAL A 259 11.88 36.63 -8.06
N LYS A 260 11.52 37.61 -7.25
CA LYS A 260 11.04 38.89 -7.77
C LYS A 260 12.15 39.45 -8.62
N LYS A 261 12.02 39.29 -9.93
CA LYS A 261 12.71 40.12 -10.92
C LYS A 261 11.93 41.40 -11.14
#